data_85d3727ffb870ca8a1be35383e67e5b8
#
_entry.id   85d3727ffb870ca8a1be35383e67e5b8
#
_cell.length_a   1.000
_cell.length_b   1.000
_cell.length_c   1.000
_cell.angle_alpha   90.00
_cell.angle_beta   90.00
_cell.angle_gamma   90.00
#
_symmetry.space_group_name_H-M   'P 1'
#
loop_
_entity.id
_entity.type
_entity.pdbx_description
1 polymer ?
#
loop_
_entity_poly.entity_id
_entity_poly.type
_entity_poly.pdbx_seq_one_letter_code
_entity_poly.pdbx_strand_id
1 'polypeptide(L)'
;MKDLRKELAAALAADPSASALSQAPVEIYDTTLRDGAQMEGIALSVADKLSIAAALDELGVWVIEGGWPGAIPKDTEFFELARKLELKHAQLAAFGATRKAGVKVEEDPQVLGLRDSQAQIITLVAKSDLRHVEQALKTTPAENLAMVRDTVAFLVEQGRRVILDAEHYFDGMDYDSEYGLSVLVEAVRAGADTVTLCDTNGGSLPDGIARRVTEARQALAQAGFPQAKVGIHTHNDTG
;
A
#
# COMPACT_ATOMS: atom_id res chain seq x y z
N MET A 1 14.86 -18.79 -28.82
CA MET A 1 13.96 -17.99 -27.98
C MET A 1 13.67 -16.72 -28.74
N LYS A 2 12.44 -16.55 -29.22
CA LYS A 2 12.02 -15.27 -29.81
C LYS A 2 12.14 -14.20 -28.74
N ASP A 3 12.58 -13.03 -29.14
CA ASP A 3 12.81 -11.91 -28.22
C ASP A 3 11.46 -11.34 -27.73
N LEU A 4 10.94 -11.94 -26.66
CA LEU A 4 9.66 -11.58 -26.04
C LEU A 4 9.57 -10.08 -25.74
N ARG A 5 10.73 -9.44 -25.47
CA ARG A 5 10.80 -7.99 -25.21
C ARG A 5 10.44 -7.17 -26.45
N LYS A 6 10.87 -7.63 -27.64
CA LYS A 6 10.52 -6.95 -28.91
C LYS A 6 9.06 -7.15 -29.28
N GLU A 7 8.51 -8.34 -29.04
CA GLU A 7 7.10 -8.60 -29.30
C GLU A 7 6.20 -7.81 -28.34
N LEU A 8 6.55 -7.73 -27.03
CA LEU A 8 5.84 -6.94 -26.04
C LEU A 8 5.94 -5.43 -26.34
N ALA A 9 7.13 -4.94 -26.70
CA ALA A 9 7.32 -3.54 -27.08
C ALA A 9 6.53 -3.18 -28.35
N ALA A 10 6.45 -4.08 -29.33
CA ALA A 10 5.66 -3.87 -30.55
C ALA A 10 4.13 -3.89 -30.26
N ALA A 11 3.67 -4.78 -29.36
CA ALA A 11 2.28 -4.83 -28.94
C ALA A 11 1.87 -3.56 -28.15
N LEU A 12 2.72 -3.09 -27.24
CA LEU A 12 2.51 -1.85 -26.51
C LEU A 12 2.55 -0.61 -27.41
N ALA A 13 3.40 -0.60 -28.44
CA ALA A 13 3.46 0.51 -29.41
C ALA A 13 2.25 0.54 -30.37
N ALA A 14 1.56 -0.56 -30.54
CA ALA A 14 0.37 -0.68 -31.40
C ALA A 14 -0.93 -0.29 -30.66
N ASP A 15 -0.91 -0.16 -29.35
CA ASP A 15 -2.07 0.24 -28.55
C ASP A 15 -2.05 1.77 -28.30
N PRO A 16 -2.99 2.54 -28.89
CA PRO A 16 -3.07 3.99 -28.68
C PRO A 16 -3.29 4.39 -27.20
N SER A 17 -3.89 3.50 -26.40
CA SER A 17 -4.06 3.72 -24.94
C SER A 17 -2.75 3.53 -24.17
N ALA A 18 -1.87 2.63 -24.62
CA ALA A 18 -0.55 2.42 -24.04
C ALA A 18 0.40 3.61 -24.25
N SER A 19 0.24 4.35 -25.35
CA SER A 19 1.03 5.55 -25.65
C SER A 19 0.79 6.70 -24.65
N ALA A 20 -0.40 6.80 -24.10
CA ALA A 20 -0.72 7.80 -23.07
C ALA A 20 -0.22 7.37 -21.65
N LEU A 21 -0.03 6.07 -21.42
CA LEU A 21 0.47 5.52 -20.16
C LEU A 21 2.00 5.50 -20.08
N SER A 22 2.71 5.61 -21.21
CA SER A 22 4.15 5.36 -21.31
C SER A 22 5.05 6.48 -20.76
N GLN A 23 4.51 7.57 -20.22
CA GLN A 23 5.34 8.72 -19.79
C GLN A 23 5.39 8.94 -18.27
N ALA A 24 4.55 8.30 -17.48
CA ALA A 24 4.62 8.39 -16.03
C ALA A 24 5.54 7.27 -15.49
N PRO A 25 6.53 7.60 -14.65
CA PRO A 25 7.35 6.56 -14.01
C PRO A 25 6.47 5.69 -13.11
N VAL A 26 6.61 4.37 -13.21
CA VAL A 26 5.99 3.41 -12.31
C VAL A 26 6.91 3.20 -11.12
N GLU A 27 6.44 3.50 -9.92
CA GLU A 27 7.17 3.22 -8.68
C GLU A 27 7.04 1.73 -8.34
N ILE A 28 8.17 1.03 -8.24
CA ILE A 28 8.19 -0.36 -7.75
C ILE A 28 8.30 -0.34 -6.24
N TYR A 29 7.32 -0.97 -5.59
CA TYR A 29 7.21 -1.12 -4.15
C TYR A 29 7.43 -2.60 -3.80
N ASP A 30 8.50 -2.90 -3.06
CA ASP A 30 8.87 -4.27 -2.68
C ASP A 30 8.38 -4.60 -1.27
N THR A 31 7.69 -5.73 -1.12
CA THR A 31 7.12 -6.23 0.15
C THR A 31 7.84 -7.46 0.69
N THR A 32 8.99 -7.84 0.16
CA THR A 32 9.73 -9.05 0.57
C THR A 32 9.97 -9.10 2.08
N LEU A 33 10.31 -7.97 2.71
CA LEU A 33 10.66 -7.94 4.13
C LEU A 33 9.45 -7.90 5.07
N ARG A 34 8.23 -7.68 4.57
CA ARG A 34 7.01 -7.70 5.39
C ARG A 34 6.07 -8.82 4.94
N ASP A 35 5.43 -8.67 3.77
CA ASP A 35 4.44 -9.62 3.27
C ASP A 35 5.11 -10.93 2.82
N GLY A 36 6.17 -10.83 2.04
CA GLY A 36 6.96 -11.98 1.62
C GLY A 36 7.57 -12.77 2.78
N ALA A 37 7.89 -12.10 3.89
CA ALA A 37 8.40 -12.76 5.10
C ALA A 37 7.33 -13.53 5.90
N GLN A 38 6.05 -13.43 5.52
CA GLN A 38 4.97 -14.21 6.14
C GLN A 38 4.80 -15.58 5.52
N MET A 39 5.54 -15.90 4.46
CA MET A 39 5.51 -17.23 3.83
C MET A 39 5.97 -18.30 4.81
N GLU A 40 5.30 -19.47 4.76
CA GLU A 40 5.67 -20.62 5.58
C GLU A 40 7.12 -21.03 5.33
N GLY A 41 7.87 -21.30 6.39
CA GLY A 41 9.29 -21.69 6.33
C GLY A 41 10.29 -20.53 6.21
N ILE A 42 9.83 -19.28 6.08
CA ILE A 42 10.71 -18.11 6.05
C ILE A 42 10.80 -17.48 7.45
N ALA A 43 12.03 -17.36 7.96
CA ALA A 43 12.30 -16.71 9.24
C ALA A 43 13.52 -15.79 9.10
N LEU A 44 13.29 -14.55 8.64
CA LEU A 44 14.35 -13.57 8.49
C LEU A 44 14.77 -13.00 9.85
N SER A 45 16.08 -12.99 10.11
CA SER A 45 16.65 -12.19 11.20
C SER A 45 16.70 -10.71 10.81
N VAL A 46 16.99 -9.84 11.78
CA VAL A 46 17.21 -8.40 11.47
C VAL A 46 18.39 -8.21 10.54
N ALA A 47 19.47 -8.99 10.71
CA ALA A 47 20.63 -8.93 9.83
C ALA A 47 20.30 -9.35 8.39
N ASP A 48 19.45 -10.38 8.21
CA ASP A 48 18.97 -10.78 6.88
C ASP A 48 18.15 -9.66 6.25
N LYS A 49 17.24 -9.05 7.01
CA LYS A 49 16.41 -7.93 6.51
C LYS A 49 17.27 -6.75 6.06
N LEU A 50 18.31 -6.39 6.83
CA LEU A 50 19.23 -5.31 6.45
C LEU A 50 20.01 -5.65 5.17
N SER A 51 20.48 -6.89 5.03
CA SER A 51 21.19 -7.35 3.84
C SER A 51 20.31 -7.38 2.60
N ILE A 52 19.06 -7.84 2.74
CA ILE A 52 18.08 -7.85 1.65
C ILE A 52 17.69 -6.41 1.26
N ALA A 53 17.50 -5.51 2.24
CA ALA A 53 17.21 -4.11 1.95
C ALA A 53 18.32 -3.46 1.10
N ALA A 54 19.59 -3.73 1.41
CA ALA A 54 20.72 -3.23 0.63
C ALA A 54 20.73 -3.81 -0.80
N ALA A 55 20.43 -5.09 -0.97
CA ALA A 55 20.36 -5.71 -2.29
C ALA A 55 19.16 -5.19 -3.13
N LEU A 56 18.03 -4.93 -2.51
CA LEU A 56 16.86 -4.32 -3.16
C LEU A 56 17.15 -2.88 -3.60
N ASP A 57 17.90 -2.11 -2.80
CA ASP A 57 18.36 -0.77 -3.18
C ASP A 57 19.29 -0.83 -4.40
N GLU A 58 20.24 -1.77 -4.43
CA GLU A 58 21.12 -1.99 -5.59
C GLU A 58 20.35 -2.41 -6.85
N LEU A 59 19.24 -3.15 -6.69
CA LEU A 59 18.32 -3.51 -7.77
C LEU A 59 17.58 -2.29 -8.33
N GLY A 60 17.46 -1.22 -7.55
CA GLY A 60 16.83 0.02 -7.94
C GLY A 60 15.33 0.08 -7.71
N VAL A 61 14.79 -0.66 -6.73
CA VAL A 61 13.40 -0.49 -6.29
C VAL A 61 13.22 0.87 -5.62
N TRP A 62 12.02 1.41 -5.66
CA TRP A 62 11.75 2.75 -5.15
C TRP A 62 11.37 2.75 -3.67
N VAL A 63 10.64 1.72 -3.23
CA VAL A 63 10.18 1.58 -1.86
C VAL A 63 10.44 0.16 -1.38
N ILE A 64 10.94 0.02 -0.15
CA ILE A 64 11.13 -1.27 0.54
C ILE A 64 10.27 -1.25 1.81
N GLU A 65 9.30 -2.14 1.90
CA GLU A 65 8.45 -2.30 3.06
C GLU A 65 9.17 -3.13 4.13
N GLY A 66 9.68 -2.44 5.15
CA GLY A 66 10.59 -3.03 6.14
C GLY A 66 9.92 -3.88 7.21
N GLY A 67 8.61 -3.74 7.44
CA GLY A 67 7.89 -4.48 8.47
C GLY A 67 6.91 -3.60 9.26
N TRP A 68 6.39 -4.15 10.37
CA TRP A 68 5.39 -3.51 11.24
C TRP A 68 5.99 -3.11 12.59
N PRO A 69 6.65 -1.93 12.69
CA PRO A 69 7.18 -1.45 13.96
C PRO A 69 6.03 -1.13 14.95
N GLY A 70 6.30 -1.34 16.24
CA GLY A 70 5.30 -1.18 17.29
C GLY A 70 4.40 -2.40 17.51
N ALA A 71 4.21 -3.26 16.50
CA ALA A 71 3.51 -4.53 16.62
C ALA A 71 4.46 -5.73 16.72
N ILE A 72 5.56 -5.70 15.95
CA ILE A 72 6.56 -6.78 15.88
C ILE A 72 7.89 -6.23 16.39
N PRO A 73 8.42 -6.73 17.55
CA PRO A 73 9.67 -6.22 18.13
C PRO A 73 10.87 -6.28 17.18
N LYS A 74 11.00 -7.35 16.40
CA LYS A 74 12.05 -7.52 15.39
C LYS A 74 11.98 -6.42 14.31
N ASP A 75 10.80 -6.01 13.92
CA ASP A 75 10.63 -4.95 12.92
C ASP A 75 10.95 -3.57 13.50
N THR A 76 10.64 -3.36 14.78
CA THR A 76 11.10 -2.15 15.49
C THR A 76 12.63 -2.06 15.49
N GLU A 77 13.32 -3.15 15.85
CA GLU A 77 14.78 -3.23 15.82
C GLU A 77 15.35 -3.03 14.40
N PHE A 78 14.68 -3.58 13.38
CA PHE A 78 15.06 -3.36 11.98
C PHE A 78 15.08 -1.86 11.65
N PHE A 79 14.02 -1.12 11.96
CA PHE A 79 13.96 0.31 11.67
C PHE A 79 15.00 1.13 12.45
N GLU A 80 15.31 0.74 13.68
CA GLU A 80 16.39 1.38 14.47
C GLU A 80 17.76 1.22 13.81
N LEU A 81 18.07 0.01 13.32
CA LEU A 81 19.36 -0.28 12.70
C LEU A 81 19.43 0.20 11.24
N ALA A 82 18.32 0.16 10.51
CA ALA A 82 18.22 0.59 9.12
C ALA A 82 18.50 2.09 8.92
N ARG A 83 18.42 2.92 9.98
CA ARG A 83 18.85 4.33 9.94
C ARG A 83 20.33 4.51 9.54
N LYS A 84 21.13 3.45 9.69
CA LYS A 84 22.56 3.44 9.34
C LYS A 84 22.83 2.95 7.92
N LEU A 85 21.78 2.46 7.22
CA LEU A 85 21.89 2.08 5.82
C LEU A 85 21.96 3.33 4.95
N GLU A 86 22.95 3.38 4.09
CA GLU A 86 23.08 4.41 3.04
C GLU A 86 22.39 3.92 1.77
N LEU A 87 21.04 3.95 1.74
CA LEU A 87 20.28 3.62 0.56
C LEU A 87 20.39 4.74 -0.48
N LYS A 88 20.64 4.38 -1.74
CA LYS A 88 20.87 5.32 -2.85
C LYS A 88 19.63 5.61 -3.67
N HIS A 89 18.73 4.64 -3.74
CA HIS A 89 17.56 4.63 -4.62
C HIS A 89 16.27 4.46 -3.84
N ALA A 90 16.25 3.52 -2.89
CA ALA A 90 15.03 3.14 -2.19
C ALA A 90 14.75 4.00 -0.95
N GLN A 91 13.47 4.18 -0.65
CA GLN A 91 12.99 4.70 0.62
C GLN A 91 12.38 3.56 1.44
N LEU A 92 12.58 3.60 2.76
CA LEU A 92 11.96 2.61 3.65
C LEU A 92 10.53 3.00 3.97
N ALA A 93 9.62 2.04 3.88
CA ALA A 93 8.24 2.14 4.33
C ALA A 93 8.02 1.28 5.58
N ALA A 94 7.36 1.85 6.59
CA ALA A 94 6.82 1.11 7.72
C ALA A 94 5.35 0.82 7.48
N PHE A 95 4.96 -0.44 7.65
CA PHE A 95 3.59 -0.90 7.50
C PHE A 95 2.86 -0.90 8.84
N GLY A 96 1.57 -0.60 8.83
CA GLY A 96 0.72 -0.72 9.99
C GLY A 96 -0.75 -0.48 9.67
N ALA A 97 -1.60 -0.54 10.70
CA ALA A 97 -3.03 -0.30 10.56
C ALA A 97 -3.38 1.16 10.91
N THR A 98 -4.57 1.58 10.52
CA THR A 98 -5.20 2.79 11.03
C THR A 98 -5.43 2.70 12.55
N ARG A 99 -5.67 3.82 13.23
CA ARG A 99 -6.02 3.83 14.65
C ARG A 99 -7.16 2.87 14.96
N LYS A 100 -7.24 2.39 16.18
CA LYS A 100 -8.37 1.58 16.64
C LYS A 100 -9.65 2.41 16.74
N ALA A 101 -10.80 1.75 16.54
CA ALA A 101 -12.11 2.36 16.73
C ALA A 101 -12.24 2.94 18.13
N GLY A 102 -12.72 4.17 18.23
CA GLY A 102 -12.94 4.89 19.50
C GLY A 102 -11.68 5.36 20.24
N VAL A 103 -10.48 5.12 19.68
CA VAL A 103 -9.21 5.59 20.23
C VAL A 103 -8.78 6.85 19.47
N LYS A 104 -8.29 7.87 20.16
CA LYS A 104 -7.69 9.03 19.50
C LYS A 104 -6.37 8.64 18.85
N VAL A 105 -6.08 9.22 17.70
CA VAL A 105 -4.89 8.87 16.91
C VAL A 105 -3.59 9.13 17.67
N GLU A 106 -3.55 10.19 18.46
CA GLU A 106 -2.40 10.59 19.29
C GLU A 106 -2.18 9.67 20.50
N GLU A 107 -3.15 8.82 20.80
CA GLU A 107 -3.13 7.89 21.93
C GLU A 107 -3.00 6.41 21.46
N ASP A 108 -3.06 6.15 20.14
CA ASP A 108 -2.96 4.79 19.61
C ASP A 108 -1.50 4.31 19.56
N PRO A 109 -1.12 3.27 20.35
CA PRO A 109 0.27 2.83 20.43
C PRO A 109 0.85 2.33 19.11
N GLN A 110 0.00 1.78 18.22
CA GLN A 110 0.46 1.28 16.91
C GLN A 110 0.78 2.44 15.97
N VAL A 111 -0.08 3.46 15.94
CA VAL A 111 0.16 4.67 15.15
C VAL A 111 1.39 5.42 15.67
N LEU A 112 1.53 5.50 17.00
CA LEU A 112 2.73 6.09 17.61
C LEU A 112 3.99 5.29 17.23
N GLY A 113 3.93 3.96 17.22
CA GLY A 113 5.03 3.10 16.77
C GLY A 113 5.42 3.36 15.31
N LEU A 114 4.45 3.59 14.43
CA LEU A 114 4.71 3.98 13.04
C LEU A 114 5.42 5.34 12.97
N ARG A 115 4.93 6.34 13.66
CA ARG A 115 5.57 7.67 13.76
C ARG A 115 7.02 7.56 14.24
N ASP A 116 7.24 6.80 15.32
CA ASP A 116 8.52 6.68 16.00
C ASP A 116 9.54 5.80 15.26
N SER A 117 9.09 4.98 14.29
CA SER A 117 9.98 4.24 13.38
C SER A 117 10.91 5.16 12.59
N GLN A 118 10.50 6.41 12.38
CA GLN A 118 11.16 7.40 11.53
C GLN A 118 11.29 7.00 10.06
N ALA A 119 10.55 5.98 9.61
CA ALA A 119 10.44 5.66 8.20
C ALA A 119 9.92 6.88 7.43
N GLN A 120 10.45 7.11 6.25
CA GLN A 120 10.04 8.23 5.39
C GLN A 120 8.62 8.03 4.84
N ILE A 121 8.27 6.77 4.59
CA ILE A 121 6.98 6.35 4.08
C ILE A 121 6.27 5.52 5.14
N ILE A 122 4.98 5.76 5.33
CA ILE A 122 4.10 4.90 6.13
C ILE A 122 3.03 4.33 5.21
N THR A 123 2.93 3.00 5.18
CA THR A 123 1.85 2.30 4.49
C THR A 123 0.83 1.83 5.50
N LEU A 124 -0.40 2.29 5.36
CA LEU A 124 -1.52 1.99 6.24
C LEU A 124 -2.45 0.99 5.57
N VAL A 125 -2.66 -0.17 6.20
CA VAL A 125 -3.75 -1.05 5.80
C VAL A 125 -5.07 -0.52 6.34
N ALA A 126 -6.08 -0.40 5.47
CA ALA A 126 -7.45 -0.05 5.84
C ALA A 126 -8.44 -1.01 5.19
N LYS A 127 -9.50 -1.37 5.93
CA LYS A 127 -10.56 -2.22 5.39
C LYS A 127 -11.41 -1.43 4.39
N SER A 128 -11.46 -1.91 3.16
CA SER A 128 -12.28 -1.37 2.07
C SER A 128 -13.46 -2.27 1.68
N ASP A 129 -13.55 -3.45 2.29
CA ASP A 129 -14.71 -4.33 2.24
C ASP A 129 -15.59 -4.08 3.47
N LEU A 130 -16.84 -3.66 3.25
CA LEU A 130 -17.79 -3.34 4.32
C LEU A 130 -18.03 -4.50 5.28
N ARG A 131 -18.05 -5.74 4.77
CA ARG A 131 -18.20 -6.96 5.60
C ARG A 131 -17.07 -7.08 6.62
N HIS A 132 -15.86 -6.73 6.23
CA HIS A 132 -14.69 -6.77 7.13
C HIS A 132 -14.72 -5.65 8.17
N VAL A 133 -15.28 -4.49 7.83
CA VAL A 133 -15.49 -3.41 8.81
C VAL A 133 -16.43 -3.86 9.91
N GLU A 134 -17.56 -4.47 9.53
CA GLU A 134 -18.59 -4.90 10.50
C GLU A 134 -18.19 -6.14 11.28
N GLN A 135 -17.60 -7.15 10.61
CA GLN A 135 -17.35 -8.47 11.22
C GLN A 135 -15.97 -8.60 11.86
N ALA A 136 -14.91 -8.04 11.23
CA ALA A 136 -13.56 -8.14 11.73
C ALA A 136 -13.18 -6.96 12.63
N LEU A 137 -13.39 -5.71 12.20
CA LEU A 137 -13.16 -4.53 13.03
C LEU A 137 -14.24 -4.30 14.06
N LYS A 138 -15.44 -4.86 13.87
CA LYS A 138 -16.61 -4.71 14.75
C LYS A 138 -16.96 -3.24 15.01
N THR A 139 -16.92 -2.45 13.94
CA THR A 139 -17.20 -1.02 13.97
C THR A 139 -18.15 -0.60 12.84
N THR A 140 -18.47 0.69 12.77
CA THR A 140 -19.34 1.23 11.74
C THR A 140 -18.54 1.71 10.51
N PRO A 141 -19.17 1.78 9.32
CA PRO A 141 -18.53 2.37 8.12
C PRO A 141 -18.03 3.80 8.38
N ALA A 142 -18.83 4.61 9.05
CA ALA A 142 -18.48 6.00 9.38
C ALA A 142 -17.24 6.08 10.29
N GLU A 143 -17.12 5.21 11.29
CA GLU A 143 -15.95 5.17 12.15
C GLU A 143 -14.72 4.67 11.40
N ASN A 144 -14.85 3.67 10.52
CA ASN A 144 -13.70 3.22 9.71
C ASN A 144 -13.19 4.34 8.79
N LEU A 145 -14.07 5.12 8.17
CA LEU A 145 -13.67 6.31 7.40
C LEU A 145 -12.98 7.36 8.29
N ALA A 146 -13.48 7.56 9.52
CA ALA A 146 -12.82 8.44 10.49
C ALA A 146 -11.43 7.91 10.89
N MET A 147 -11.29 6.59 11.11
CA MET A 147 -9.99 5.97 11.39
C MET A 147 -8.99 6.21 10.27
N VAL A 148 -9.41 6.07 9.01
CA VAL A 148 -8.59 6.37 7.82
C VAL A 148 -8.17 7.84 7.83
N ARG A 149 -9.14 8.75 7.88
CA ARG A 149 -8.90 10.19 7.84
C ARG A 149 -7.95 10.64 8.93
N ASP A 150 -8.25 10.29 10.18
CA ASP A 150 -7.50 10.78 11.35
C ASP A 150 -6.07 10.26 11.33
N THR A 151 -5.86 8.97 10.93
CA THR A 151 -4.52 8.38 10.91
C THR A 151 -3.68 8.92 9.75
N VAL A 152 -4.26 9.05 8.56
CA VAL A 152 -3.56 9.63 7.41
C VAL A 152 -3.15 11.08 7.71
N ALA A 153 -4.11 11.93 8.15
CA ALA A 153 -3.85 13.32 8.45
C ALA A 153 -2.76 13.48 9.52
N PHE A 154 -2.85 12.72 10.62
CA PHE A 154 -1.86 12.74 11.68
C PHE A 154 -0.43 12.44 11.16
N LEU A 155 -0.26 11.39 10.38
CA LEU A 155 1.06 11.00 9.87
C LEU A 155 1.60 11.98 8.82
N VAL A 156 0.72 12.55 7.99
CA VAL A 156 1.08 13.61 7.04
C VAL A 156 1.54 14.87 7.79
N GLU A 157 0.86 15.27 8.86
CA GLU A 157 1.28 16.38 9.73
C GLU A 157 2.64 16.12 10.40
N GLN A 158 3.00 14.86 10.63
CA GLN A 158 4.33 14.47 11.11
C GLN A 158 5.38 14.43 9.99
N GLY A 159 5.06 14.90 8.78
CA GLY A 159 5.96 14.96 7.62
C GLY A 159 6.20 13.62 6.93
N ARG A 160 5.30 12.64 7.10
CA ARG A 160 5.43 11.33 6.43
C ARG A 160 4.70 11.34 5.09
N ARG A 161 5.28 10.67 4.09
CA ARG A 161 4.55 10.25 2.90
C ARG A 161 3.67 9.07 3.28
N VAL A 162 2.37 9.17 3.08
CA VAL A 162 1.43 8.12 3.46
C VAL A 162 0.89 7.42 2.22
N ILE A 163 0.95 6.08 2.23
CA ILE A 163 0.32 5.19 1.26
C ILE A 163 -0.81 4.47 1.98
N LEU A 164 -1.98 4.36 1.37
CA LEU A 164 -3.08 3.57 1.91
C LEU A 164 -3.27 2.30 1.08
N ASP A 165 -3.11 1.14 1.70
CA ASP A 165 -3.51 -0.15 1.15
C ASP A 165 -4.98 -0.40 1.46
N ALA A 166 -5.82 -0.35 0.42
CA ALA A 166 -7.24 -0.66 0.49
C ALA A 166 -7.42 -2.19 0.47
N GLU A 167 -7.35 -2.82 1.66
CA GLU A 167 -7.36 -4.26 1.82
C GLU A 167 -8.71 -4.85 1.42
N HIS A 168 -8.69 -5.97 0.68
CA HIS A 168 -9.87 -6.61 0.07
C HIS A 168 -10.67 -5.68 -0.85
N TYR A 169 -10.00 -4.75 -1.53
CA TYR A 169 -10.68 -3.75 -2.36
C TYR A 169 -11.53 -4.39 -3.46
N PHE A 170 -11.00 -5.37 -4.17
CA PHE A 170 -11.70 -5.97 -5.31
C PHE A 170 -12.97 -6.71 -4.86
N ASP A 171 -12.90 -7.50 -3.79
CA ASP A 171 -14.06 -8.19 -3.22
C ASP A 171 -15.05 -7.20 -2.60
N GLY A 172 -14.55 -6.16 -1.96
CA GLY A 172 -15.36 -5.08 -1.39
C GLY A 172 -16.15 -4.32 -2.45
N MET A 173 -15.53 -4.05 -3.60
CA MET A 173 -16.18 -3.39 -4.73
C MET A 173 -17.29 -4.22 -5.36
N ASP A 174 -17.22 -5.54 -5.28
CA ASP A 174 -18.28 -6.42 -5.74
C ASP A 174 -19.46 -6.50 -4.74
N TYR A 175 -19.20 -6.22 -3.47
CA TYR A 175 -20.22 -6.19 -2.42
C TYR A 175 -20.87 -4.82 -2.26
N ASP A 176 -20.07 -3.77 -2.09
CA ASP A 176 -20.50 -2.37 -1.94
C ASP A 176 -19.46 -1.43 -2.54
N SER A 177 -19.64 -1.09 -3.81
CA SER A 177 -18.70 -0.25 -4.55
C SER A 177 -18.66 1.19 -4.04
N GLU A 178 -19.77 1.73 -3.53
CA GLU A 178 -19.82 3.09 -3.01
C GLU A 178 -18.93 3.20 -1.76
N TYR A 179 -19.01 2.21 -0.88
CA TYR A 179 -18.19 2.17 0.31
C TYR A 179 -16.69 2.00 -0.05
N GLY A 180 -16.34 1.03 -0.90
CA GLY A 180 -14.95 0.81 -1.33
C GLY A 180 -14.31 2.08 -1.91
N LEU A 181 -15.03 2.79 -2.77
CA LEU A 181 -14.58 4.06 -3.34
C LEU A 181 -14.47 5.18 -2.29
N SER A 182 -15.38 5.22 -1.30
CA SER A 182 -15.35 6.23 -0.23
C SER A 182 -14.08 6.15 0.62
N VAL A 183 -13.55 4.95 0.85
CA VAL A 183 -12.28 4.74 1.57
C VAL A 183 -11.12 5.39 0.83
N LEU A 184 -11.03 5.21 -0.50
CA LEU A 184 -9.99 5.82 -1.31
C LEU A 184 -10.06 7.35 -1.30
N VAL A 185 -11.27 7.88 -1.50
CA VAL A 185 -11.51 9.32 -1.52
C VAL A 185 -11.18 9.95 -0.17
N GLU A 186 -11.56 9.32 0.94
CA GLU A 186 -11.28 9.82 2.28
C GLU A 186 -9.77 9.83 2.59
N ALA A 187 -9.04 8.79 2.16
CA ALA A 187 -7.60 8.71 2.32
C ALA A 187 -6.88 9.85 1.56
N VAL A 188 -7.23 10.05 0.28
CA VAL A 188 -6.61 11.11 -0.54
C VAL A 188 -6.98 12.50 0.01
N ARG A 189 -8.23 12.70 0.46
CA ARG A 189 -8.68 13.93 1.10
C ARG A 189 -7.89 14.25 2.37
N ALA A 190 -7.52 13.23 3.13
CA ALA A 190 -6.71 13.35 4.34
C ALA A 190 -5.21 13.56 4.04
N GLY A 191 -4.78 13.46 2.78
CA GLY A 191 -3.41 13.73 2.35
C GLY A 191 -2.58 12.50 1.99
N ALA A 192 -3.19 11.33 1.80
CA ALA A 192 -2.46 10.17 1.28
C ALA A 192 -1.88 10.47 -0.11
N ASP A 193 -0.61 10.16 -0.32
CA ASP A 193 0.08 10.32 -1.60
C ASP A 193 -0.37 9.28 -2.63
N THR A 194 -0.62 8.06 -2.17
CA THR A 194 -1.00 6.94 -3.02
C THR A 194 -2.09 6.12 -2.32
N VAL A 195 -3.04 5.63 -3.09
CA VAL A 195 -3.99 4.59 -2.66
C VAL A 195 -3.73 3.33 -3.48
N THR A 196 -3.50 2.21 -2.79
CA THR A 196 -3.18 0.92 -3.40
C THR A 196 -4.39 0.00 -3.34
N LEU A 197 -4.80 -0.53 -4.48
CA LEU A 197 -5.92 -1.45 -4.60
C LEU A 197 -5.42 -2.88 -4.37
N CYS A 198 -5.84 -3.52 -3.27
CA CYS A 198 -5.34 -4.85 -2.92
C CYS A 198 -6.32 -5.94 -3.36
N ASP A 199 -5.86 -6.84 -4.24
CA ASP A 199 -6.51 -8.14 -4.50
C ASP A 199 -5.99 -9.15 -3.49
N THR A 200 -6.46 -9.00 -2.25
CA THR A 200 -5.95 -9.74 -1.09
C THR A 200 -6.18 -11.24 -1.20
N ASN A 201 -7.27 -11.66 -1.85
CA ASN A 201 -7.58 -13.07 -2.08
C ASN A 201 -6.95 -13.62 -3.38
N GLY A 202 -6.35 -12.76 -4.22
CA GLY A 202 -5.65 -13.17 -5.43
C GLY A 202 -6.56 -13.83 -6.49
N GLY A 203 -7.86 -13.52 -6.46
CA GLY A 203 -8.86 -14.16 -7.32
C GLY A 203 -9.33 -13.31 -8.50
N SER A 204 -8.86 -12.08 -8.64
CA SER A 204 -9.32 -11.17 -9.68
C SER A 204 -8.67 -11.46 -11.03
N LEU A 205 -9.48 -11.50 -12.09
CA LEU A 205 -8.98 -11.62 -13.45
C LEU A 205 -8.46 -10.27 -13.99
N PRO A 206 -7.53 -10.25 -14.95
CA PRO A 206 -6.92 -9.01 -15.47
C PRO A 206 -7.93 -7.96 -15.93
N ASP A 207 -9.01 -8.35 -16.62
CA ASP A 207 -10.06 -7.42 -17.06
C ASP A 207 -10.83 -6.83 -15.88
N GLY A 208 -11.03 -7.60 -14.81
CA GLY A 208 -11.62 -7.13 -13.55
C GLY A 208 -10.74 -6.09 -12.89
N ILE A 209 -9.43 -6.35 -12.81
CA ILE A 209 -8.45 -5.43 -12.26
C ILE A 209 -8.46 -4.10 -13.05
N ALA A 210 -8.34 -4.16 -14.38
CA ALA A 210 -8.32 -2.99 -15.25
C ALA A 210 -9.60 -2.12 -15.08
N ARG A 211 -10.76 -2.76 -14.99
CA ARG A 211 -12.04 -2.09 -14.75
C ARG A 211 -12.05 -1.37 -13.41
N ARG A 212 -11.69 -2.07 -12.31
CA ARG A 212 -11.69 -1.50 -10.95
C ARG A 212 -10.68 -0.37 -10.77
N VAL A 213 -9.50 -0.46 -11.41
CA VAL A 213 -8.54 0.65 -11.46
C VAL A 213 -9.13 1.87 -12.17
N THR A 214 -9.85 1.65 -13.28
CA THR A 214 -10.51 2.74 -14.01
C THR A 214 -11.59 3.40 -13.16
N GLU A 215 -12.44 2.63 -12.50
CA GLU A 215 -13.49 3.11 -11.58
C GLU A 215 -12.89 3.94 -10.42
N ALA A 216 -11.82 3.43 -9.78
CA ALA A 216 -11.11 4.16 -8.73
C ALA A 216 -10.58 5.52 -9.19
N ARG A 217 -9.91 5.57 -10.35
CA ARG A 217 -9.38 6.81 -10.93
C ARG A 217 -10.50 7.80 -11.27
N GLN A 218 -11.62 7.32 -11.82
CA GLN A 218 -12.78 8.15 -12.13
C GLN A 218 -13.40 8.74 -10.86
N ALA A 219 -13.58 7.94 -9.82
CA ALA A 219 -14.13 8.40 -8.54
C ALA A 219 -13.24 9.44 -7.87
N LEU A 220 -11.92 9.23 -7.87
CA LEU A 220 -10.95 10.20 -7.35
C LEU A 220 -10.99 11.51 -8.13
N ALA A 221 -11.06 11.45 -9.47
CA ALA A 221 -11.16 12.64 -10.31
C ALA A 221 -12.47 13.41 -10.06
N GLN A 222 -13.61 12.72 -9.94
CA GLN A 222 -14.90 13.31 -9.62
C GLN A 222 -14.93 13.94 -8.22
N ALA A 223 -14.17 13.38 -7.28
CA ALA A 223 -14.01 13.93 -5.93
C ALA A 223 -13.04 15.13 -5.87
N GLY A 224 -12.46 15.55 -6.99
CA GLY A 224 -11.54 16.70 -7.10
C GLY A 224 -10.05 16.33 -7.01
N PHE A 225 -9.69 15.04 -7.12
CA PHE A 225 -8.32 14.54 -7.01
C PHE A 225 -7.84 13.84 -8.31
N PRO A 226 -7.85 14.49 -9.49
CA PRO A 226 -7.51 13.83 -10.76
C PRO A 226 -6.03 13.41 -10.84
N GLN A 227 -5.17 13.95 -9.98
CA GLN A 227 -3.73 13.64 -9.92
C GLN A 227 -3.37 12.63 -8.83
N ALA A 228 -4.34 12.08 -8.09
CA ALA A 228 -4.08 11.08 -7.06
C ALA A 228 -3.40 9.84 -7.67
N LYS A 229 -2.35 9.38 -7.03
CA LYS A 229 -1.65 8.16 -7.44
C LYS A 229 -2.45 6.93 -7.03
N VAL A 230 -2.57 5.99 -7.97
CA VAL A 230 -3.21 4.69 -7.72
C VAL A 230 -2.18 3.60 -7.97
N GLY A 231 -1.95 2.78 -6.95
CA GLY A 231 -1.14 1.56 -7.01
C GLY A 231 -2.01 0.31 -7.07
N ILE A 232 -1.40 -0.82 -7.35
CA ILE A 232 -2.03 -2.14 -7.25
C ILE A 232 -1.12 -3.09 -6.47
N HIS A 233 -1.74 -3.93 -5.63
CA HIS A 233 -1.09 -5.03 -4.93
C HIS A 233 -1.96 -6.27 -5.14
N THR A 234 -1.58 -7.08 -6.12
CA THR A 234 -2.34 -8.26 -6.51
C THR A 234 -1.60 -9.52 -6.11
N HIS A 235 -2.24 -10.35 -5.27
CA HIS A 235 -1.75 -11.68 -4.98
C HIS A 235 -2.00 -12.59 -6.20
N ASN A 236 -1.17 -13.61 -6.37
CA ASN A 236 -1.28 -14.58 -7.45
C ASN A 236 -1.60 -15.99 -6.91
N ASP A 237 -2.58 -16.07 -6.01
CA ASP A 237 -2.88 -17.32 -5.28
C ASP A 237 -3.64 -18.33 -6.14
N THR A 238 -4.20 -17.88 -7.24
CA THR A 238 -4.90 -18.76 -8.22
C THR A 238 -4.08 -19.10 -9.46
N GLY A 239 -2.88 -18.58 -9.59
CA GLY A 239 -1.94 -18.85 -10.71
C GLY A 239 -2.06 -17.87 -11.84
#